data_972791fa925df39dab9b94d6f9499b87
#
_entry.id   972791fa925df39dab9b94d6f9499b87
#
_cell.length_a   1.000
_cell.length_b   1.000
_cell.length_c   1.000
_cell.angle_alpha   90.00
_cell.angle_beta   90.00
_cell.angle_gamma   90.00
#
_symmetry.space_group_name_H-M   'P 1'
#
loop_
_entity.id
_entity.type
_entity.pdbx_description
1 polymer ?
#
loop_
_entity_poly.entity_id
_entity_poly.type
_entity_poly.pdbx_seq_one_letter_code
_entity_poly.pdbx_strand_id
1 'polypeptide(L)'
;FDVAKLKKRFPQKNTLLAMYGRSVNTGQPLADVIAEKYPSFIDETDRIAAIVRGYNDYKRRGAMVDYDDLLLYLLALTRHEEIGPVLRQRYKYIMVDEYQDTNVLQHNIVLGLSGPDGNVMAVGDDAQSIYAFRGADVRNIHRFPEQYPTATIIRLEENYRSIQPILDVANAVLQDAPFMFDKELRSTRGDGEKPMLISCTDERQQSRFVVERILEMRESGTPLSKIAVLFRSGFLSFDLEIELGKANIPFKKFGGLRFAEAAHIKDVLALLRLTVNPRDAVSWYRMILALEGVGQKTAAVVVEAIRDAEDALHPKVSLTGKAAASVMSLLDTIRTASTYTTAGERVDNLVAWYKPVCERQHDDPQRRWKDVESLVAICARYGSTSEFLTDIALDPPTTSIEDIDPDDHEQEFVTLSTIHSAKGLEWGNVFLIWANEGTLPAARSADSEESLEEERRLVYVAVTRAADDLYITYPTVILERERTDVLGRPSRFLDAVSRDICPTFLLDEGESEDSA
;
A
#
# COMPACT_ATOMS: atom_id res chain seq x y z
N PHE A 1 2.55 24.54 -22.11
CA PHE A 1 1.69 23.48 -22.68
C PHE A 1 0.28 23.64 -22.06
N ASP A 2 -0.74 23.84 -22.90
CA ASP A 2 -2.10 24.05 -22.42
C ASP A 2 -2.83 22.70 -22.34
N VAL A 3 -2.75 22.04 -21.21
CA VAL A 3 -3.34 20.71 -20.95
C VAL A 3 -4.87 20.73 -21.07
N ALA A 4 -5.50 21.91 -20.85
CA ALA A 4 -6.95 22.06 -20.92
C ALA A 4 -7.52 21.86 -22.35
N LYS A 5 -6.67 21.87 -23.39
CA LYS A 5 -7.07 21.66 -24.79
C LYS A 5 -7.00 20.19 -25.26
N LEU A 6 -6.54 19.27 -24.38
CA LEU A 6 -6.42 17.86 -24.74
C LEU A 6 -7.80 17.18 -24.72
N LYS A 7 -8.14 16.50 -25.82
CA LYS A 7 -9.38 15.71 -25.94
C LYS A 7 -9.33 14.39 -25.16
N LYS A 8 -8.12 13.89 -24.86
CA LYS A 8 -7.86 12.69 -24.05
C LYS A 8 -7.22 13.12 -22.72
N ARG A 9 -7.37 12.27 -21.70
CA ARG A 9 -6.72 12.47 -20.39
C ARG A 9 -5.20 12.50 -20.57
N PHE A 10 -4.56 13.50 -19.97
CA PHE A 10 -3.11 13.64 -19.93
C PHE A 10 -2.62 13.36 -18.49
N PRO A 11 -1.43 12.76 -18.28
CA PRO A 11 -0.95 12.43 -16.94
C PRO A 11 -0.76 13.68 -16.07
N GLN A 12 -1.06 13.53 -14.79
CA GLN A 12 -0.87 14.60 -13.79
C GLN A 12 0.62 14.81 -13.51
N LYS A 13 0.94 15.94 -12.85
CA LYS A 13 2.31 16.32 -12.49
C LYS A 13 3.08 15.20 -11.79
N ASN A 14 2.48 14.57 -10.79
CA ASN A 14 3.15 13.53 -9.99
C ASN A 14 3.41 12.26 -10.82
N THR A 15 2.51 11.93 -11.73
CA THR A 15 2.67 10.79 -12.65
C THR A 15 3.82 11.05 -13.64
N LEU A 16 3.93 12.30 -14.16
CA LEU A 16 5.05 12.70 -15.03
C LEU A 16 6.39 12.62 -14.31
N LEU A 17 6.45 13.09 -13.05
CA LEU A 17 7.65 12.99 -12.22
C LEU A 17 8.02 11.53 -11.93
N ALA A 18 7.03 10.68 -11.66
CA ALA A 18 7.26 9.24 -11.43
C ALA A 18 7.80 8.53 -12.68
N MET A 19 7.28 8.85 -13.88
CA MET A 19 7.79 8.33 -15.16
C MET A 19 9.26 8.76 -15.37
N TYR A 20 9.54 10.04 -15.18
CA TYR A 20 10.88 10.59 -15.33
C TYR A 20 11.88 9.99 -14.31
N GLY A 21 11.54 10.02 -13.02
CA GLY A 21 12.39 9.47 -11.97
C GLY A 21 12.67 7.98 -12.17
N ARG A 22 11.66 7.19 -12.61
CA ARG A 22 11.87 5.77 -12.93
C ARG A 22 12.87 5.61 -14.09
N SER A 23 12.71 6.38 -15.19
CA SER A 23 13.64 6.35 -16.32
C SER A 23 15.06 6.65 -15.89
N VAL A 24 15.26 7.66 -15.05
CA VAL A 24 16.59 8.02 -14.50
C VAL A 24 17.16 6.91 -13.62
N ASN A 25 16.40 6.42 -12.67
CA ASN A 25 16.88 5.47 -11.65
C ASN A 25 17.13 4.06 -12.19
N THR A 26 16.38 3.64 -13.22
CA THR A 26 16.57 2.33 -13.86
C THR A 26 17.50 2.39 -15.07
N GLY A 27 17.77 3.59 -15.62
CA GLY A 27 18.48 3.75 -16.88
C GLY A 27 17.68 3.36 -18.13
N GLN A 28 16.39 3.02 -17.97
CA GLN A 28 15.51 2.66 -19.08
C GLN A 28 15.10 3.90 -19.88
N PRO A 29 14.97 3.81 -21.22
CA PRO A 29 14.37 4.88 -22.02
C PRO A 29 12.97 5.23 -21.54
N LEU A 30 12.63 6.53 -21.51
CA LEU A 30 11.32 7.00 -21.03
C LEU A 30 10.14 6.36 -21.79
N ALA A 31 10.32 6.09 -23.09
CA ALA A 31 9.30 5.43 -23.92
C ALA A 31 9.00 4.01 -23.42
N ASP A 32 10.04 3.26 -23.04
CA ASP A 32 9.90 1.88 -22.55
C ASP A 32 9.22 1.87 -21.17
N VAL A 33 9.59 2.82 -20.28
CA VAL A 33 8.93 3.01 -18.99
C VAL A 33 7.43 3.30 -19.17
N ILE A 34 7.07 4.16 -20.15
CA ILE A 34 5.66 4.49 -20.41
C ILE A 34 4.93 3.24 -20.94
N ALA A 35 5.51 2.53 -21.90
CA ALA A 35 4.88 1.34 -22.49
C ALA A 35 4.64 0.24 -21.44
N GLU A 36 5.61 0.01 -20.56
CA GLU A 36 5.56 -1.06 -19.57
C GLU A 36 4.66 -0.73 -18.36
N LYS A 37 4.82 0.46 -17.79
CA LYS A 37 4.20 0.81 -16.50
C LYS A 37 3.01 1.75 -16.62
N TYR A 38 2.86 2.46 -17.73
CA TYR A 38 1.82 3.46 -17.95
C TYR A 38 1.16 3.33 -19.34
N PRO A 39 0.73 2.12 -19.75
CA PRO A 39 0.24 1.84 -21.11
C PRO A 39 -0.94 2.73 -21.54
N SER A 40 -1.73 3.24 -20.58
CA SER A 40 -2.82 4.18 -20.85
C SER A 40 -2.37 5.52 -21.44
N PHE A 41 -1.07 5.86 -21.34
CA PHE A 41 -0.48 7.10 -21.84
C PHE A 41 0.48 6.90 -23.01
N ILE A 42 0.50 5.72 -23.63
CA ILE A 42 1.43 5.37 -24.72
C ILE A 42 1.29 6.31 -25.92
N ASP A 43 0.07 6.73 -26.25
CA ASP A 43 -0.20 7.68 -27.35
C ASP A 43 0.34 9.09 -27.08
N GLU A 44 0.69 9.40 -25.83
CA GLU A 44 1.19 10.72 -25.39
C GLU A 44 2.72 10.74 -25.18
N THR A 45 3.42 9.65 -25.54
CA THR A 45 4.87 9.48 -25.28
C THR A 45 5.70 10.66 -25.78
N ASP A 46 5.49 11.13 -27.00
CA ASP A 46 6.25 12.24 -27.58
C ASP A 46 6.03 13.56 -26.83
N ARG A 47 4.80 13.79 -26.38
CA ARG A 47 4.45 15.00 -25.62
C ARG A 47 5.03 14.93 -24.21
N ILE A 48 4.98 13.77 -23.58
CA ILE A 48 5.60 13.53 -22.26
C ILE A 48 7.11 13.75 -22.37
N ALA A 49 7.77 13.20 -23.41
CA ALA A 49 9.18 13.39 -23.66
C ALA A 49 9.53 14.88 -23.89
N ALA A 50 8.67 15.64 -24.59
CA ALA A 50 8.85 17.08 -24.78
C ALA A 50 8.76 17.86 -23.45
N ILE A 51 7.83 17.48 -22.56
CA ILE A 51 7.71 18.08 -21.23
C ILE A 51 8.94 17.77 -20.37
N VAL A 52 9.41 16.53 -20.38
CA VAL A 52 10.63 16.13 -19.63
C VAL A 52 11.85 16.89 -20.15
N ARG A 53 12.02 17.05 -21.46
CA ARG A 53 13.08 17.91 -22.02
C ARG A 53 12.96 19.35 -21.55
N GLY A 54 11.75 19.92 -21.62
CA GLY A 54 11.49 21.28 -21.13
C GLY A 54 11.76 21.45 -19.63
N TYR A 55 11.46 20.45 -18.82
CA TYR A 55 11.77 20.42 -17.39
C TYR A 55 13.29 20.43 -17.14
N ASN A 56 14.03 19.60 -17.86
CA ASN A 56 15.49 19.57 -17.74
C ASN A 56 16.14 20.89 -18.22
N ASP A 57 15.63 21.48 -19.31
CA ASP A 57 16.10 22.78 -19.79
C ASP A 57 15.79 23.91 -18.80
N TYR A 58 14.61 23.85 -18.15
CA TYR A 58 14.24 24.81 -17.11
C TYR A 58 15.19 24.72 -15.91
N LYS A 59 15.49 23.51 -15.43
CA LYS A 59 16.47 23.30 -14.35
C LYS A 59 17.84 23.84 -14.72
N ARG A 60 18.35 23.53 -15.92
CA ARG A 60 19.66 24.03 -16.39
C ARG A 60 19.75 25.55 -16.45
N ARG A 61 18.73 26.21 -17.01
CA ARG A 61 18.68 27.68 -17.09
C ARG A 61 18.60 28.34 -15.73
N GLY A 62 17.93 27.73 -14.79
CA GLY A 62 17.79 28.23 -13.43
C GLY A 62 18.90 27.83 -12.49
N ALA A 63 19.93 27.09 -12.96
CA ALA A 63 20.99 26.49 -12.12
C ALA A 63 20.39 25.69 -10.95
N MET A 64 19.27 24.97 -11.20
CA MET A 64 18.54 24.15 -10.23
C MET A 64 18.80 22.67 -10.48
N VAL A 65 18.75 21.88 -9.42
CA VAL A 65 18.87 20.43 -9.44
C VAL A 65 17.74 19.82 -8.60
N ASP A 66 17.25 18.67 -9.03
CA ASP A 66 16.45 17.79 -8.19
C ASP A 66 17.29 16.65 -7.59
N TYR A 67 16.67 15.78 -6.80
CA TYR A 67 17.38 14.67 -6.16
C TYR A 67 17.97 13.67 -7.17
N ASP A 68 17.27 13.42 -8.27
CA ASP A 68 17.77 12.52 -9.33
C ASP A 68 19.00 13.15 -10.04
N ASP A 69 19.00 14.47 -10.26
CA ASP A 69 20.15 15.19 -10.82
C ASP A 69 21.40 15.07 -9.94
N LEU A 70 21.25 15.11 -8.60
CA LEU A 70 22.39 14.96 -7.68
C LEU A 70 23.10 13.62 -7.90
N LEU A 71 22.33 12.54 -8.08
CA LEU A 71 22.88 11.21 -8.36
C LEU A 71 23.50 11.14 -9.76
N LEU A 72 22.84 11.70 -10.79
CA LEU A 72 23.36 11.74 -12.16
C LEU A 72 24.68 12.52 -12.23
N TYR A 73 24.76 13.68 -11.58
CA TYR A 73 25.98 14.48 -11.55
C TYR A 73 27.08 13.79 -10.75
N LEU A 74 26.76 13.15 -9.62
CA LEU A 74 27.74 12.37 -8.89
C LEU A 74 28.32 11.26 -9.77
N LEU A 75 27.46 10.50 -10.48
CA LEU A 75 27.93 9.49 -11.43
C LEU A 75 28.83 10.10 -12.52
N ALA A 76 28.45 11.24 -13.09
CA ALA A 76 29.26 11.95 -14.09
C ALA A 76 30.63 12.36 -13.52
N LEU A 77 30.65 12.87 -12.29
CA LEU A 77 31.90 13.26 -11.60
C LEU A 77 32.82 12.05 -11.34
N THR A 78 32.27 10.89 -10.97
CA THR A 78 33.08 9.68 -10.78
C THR A 78 33.76 9.20 -12.07
N ARG A 79 33.15 9.50 -13.22
CA ARG A 79 33.65 9.14 -14.56
C ARG A 79 34.50 10.22 -15.21
N HIS A 80 34.56 11.42 -14.62
CA HIS A 80 35.34 12.52 -15.15
C HIS A 80 36.84 12.23 -15.03
N GLU A 81 37.62 12.51 -16.08
CA GLU A 81 39.03 12.15 -16.18
C GLU A 81 39.89 12.74 -15.05
N GLU A 82 39.65 14.00 -14.66
CA GLU A 82 40.41 14.67 -13.60
C GLU A 82 39.77 14.49 -12.20
N ILE A 83 38.44 14.53 -12.09
CA ILE A 83 37.74 14.53 -10.80
C ILE A 83 37.59 13.09 -10.26
N GLY A 84 37.34 12.14 -11.13
CA GLY A 84 37.12 10.73 -10.74
C GLY A 84 38.30 10.17 -9.92
N PRO A 85 39.56 10.34 -10.35
CA PRO A 85 40.71 9.91 -9.54
C PRO A 85 40.80 10.58 -8.17
N VAL A 86 40.47 11.87 -8.09
CA VAL A 86 40.47 12.62 -6.81
C VAL A 86 39.42 12.09 -5.87
N LEU A 87 38.20 11.77 -6.37
CA LEU A 87 37.15 11.18 -5.57
C LEU A 87 37.53 9.79 -5.04
N ARG A 88 38.11 8.94 -5.89
CA ARG A 88 38.62 7.61 -5.49
C ARG A 88 39.73 7.67 -4.43
N GLN A 89 40.62 8.65 -4.53
CA GLN A 89 41.68 8.85 -3.51
C GLN A 89 41.12 9.36 -2.17
N ARG A 90 40.01 10.09 -2.21
CA ARG A 90 39.39 10.64 -1.00
C ARG A 90 38.71 9.53 -0.14
N TYR A 91 38.12 8.54 -0.76
CA TYR A 91 37.39 7.46 -0.09
C TYR A 91 38.19 6.15 -0.15
N LYS A 92 38.92 5.85 0.91
CA LYS A 92 39.73 4.62 1.01
C LYS A 92 38.91 3.38 1.28
N TYR A 93 37.77 3.53 1.96
CA TYR A 93 36.83 2.47 2.31
C TYR A 93 35.44 2.94 1.96
N ILE A 94 34.68 2.09 1.27
CA ILE A 94 33.31 2.33 0.89
C ILE A 94 32.50 1.20 1.51
N MET A 95 31.53 1.54 2.37
CA MET A 95 30.60 0.61 2.98
C MET A 95 29.19 0.97 2.53
N VAL A 96 28.49 -0.02 2.00
CA VAL A 96 27.11 0.14 1.52
C VAL A 96 26.24 -0.86 2.23
N ASP A 97 25.26 -0.37 2.97
CA ASP A 97 24.24 -1.17 3.61
C ASP A 97 23.01 -1.31 2.71
N GLU A 98 22.17 -2.32 2.97
CA GLU A 98 20.96 -2.61 2.18
C GLU A 98 21.24 -2.68 0.66
N TYR A 99 22.36 -3.31 0.27
CA TYR A 99 22.83 -3.28 -1.12
C TYR A 99 21.83 -3.86 -2.12
N GLN A 100 20.98 -4.79 -1.71
CA GLN A 100 19.91 -5.38 -2.52
C GLN A 100 18.83 -4.38 -2.94
N ASP A 101 18.75 -3.21 -2.27
CA ASP A 101 17.79 -2.15 -2.58
C ASP A 101 18.38 -1.06 -3.51
N THR A 102 19.64 -1.21 -3.91
CA THR A 102 20.27 -0.26 -4.83
C THR A 102 19.66 -0.35 -6.23
N ASN A 103 19.42 0.81 -6.83
CA ASN A 103 19.09 0.89 -8.26
C ASN A 103 20.35 0.89 -9.13
N VAL A 104 20.17 0.81 -10.46
CA VAL A 104 21.29 0.79 -11.43
C VAL A 104 22.16 2.04 -11.31
N LEU A 105 21.57 3.22 -11.09
CA LEU A 105 22.30 4.48 -10.95
C LEU A 105 23.19 4.49 -9.70
N GLN A 106 22.64 4.08 -8.55
CA GLN A 106 23.37 4.00 -7.28
C GLN A 106 24.50 2.97 -7.34
N HIS A 107 24.24 1.81 -7.92
CA HIS A 107 25.24 0.77 -8.15
C HIS A 107 26.41 1.30 -8.99
N ASN A 108 26.14 1.99 -10.11
CA ASN A 108 27.17 2.58 -10.94
C ASN A 108 27.98 3.69 -10.22
N ILE A 109 27.36 4.42 -9.28
CA ILE A 109 28.06 5.39 -8.45
C ILE A 109 29.06 4.69 -7.53
N VAL A 110 28.67 3.59 -6.89
CA VAL A 110 29.59 2.78 -6.05
C VAL A 110 30.77 2.31 -6.86
N LEU A 111 30.55 1.74 -8.05
CA LEU A 111 31.62 1.31 -8.96
C LEU A 111 32.54 2.47 -9.37
N GLY A 112 31.97 3.64 -9.69
CA GLY A 112 32.73 4.82 -10.07
C GLY A 112 33.59 5.40 -8.94
N LEU A 113 33.11 5.32 -7.70
CA LEU A 113 33.83 5.79 -6.51
C LEU A 113 34.94 4.83 -6.08
N SER A 114 34.70 3.52 -6.18
CA SER A 114 35.68 2.53 -5.75
C SER A 114 36.81 2.30 -6.77
N GLY A 115 36.46 2.30 -8.06
CA GLY A 115 37.33 1.77 -9.10
C GLY A 115 37.47 0.22 -9.00
N PRO A 116 38.30 -0.38 -9.89
CA PRO A 116 38.42 -1.84 -9.97
C PRO A 116 39.13 -2.46 -8.76
N ASP A 117 40.00 -1.72 -8.10
CA ASP A 117 40.82 -2.20 -6.95
C ASP A 117 40.35 -1.60 -5.62
N GLY A 118 39.13 -1.05 -5.58
CA GLY A 118 38.62 -0.34 -4.41
C GLY A 118 38.25 -1.25 -3.25
N ASN A 119 38.44 -0.76 -2.03
CA ASN A 119 37.96 -1.40 -0.80
C ASN A 119 36.47 -1.13 -0.62
N VAL A 120 35.65 -2.07 -1.08
CA VAL A 120 34.18 -1.98 -0.95
C VAL A 120 33.67 -3.12 -0.08
N MET A 121 32.84 -2.77 0.88
CA MET A 121 32.03 -3.70 1.66
C MET A 121 30.56 -3.45 1.32
N ALA A 122 29.88 -4.46 0.81
CA ALA A 122 28.44 -4.45 0.59
C ALA A 122 27.78 -5.37 1.61
N VAL A 123 26.83 -4.85 2.35
CA VAL A 123 25.97 -5.62 3.27
C VAL A 123 24.57 -5.63 2.72
N GLY A 124 23.91 -6.77 2.76
CA GLY A 124 22.55 -6.90 2.27
C GLY A 124 21.99 -8.30 2.41
N ASP A 125 20.71 -8.40 2.21
CA ASP A 125 19.94 -9.63 2.21
C ASP A 125 19.05 -9.67 0.95
N ASP A 126 19.42 -10.49 -0.02
CA ASP A 126 18.69 -10.63 -1.29
C ASP A 126 17.25 -11.08 -1.09
N ALA A 127 16.95 -11.86 -0.03
CA ALA A 127 15.61 -12.23 0.36
C ALA A 127 14.77 -11.05 0.91
N GLN A 128 15.38 -9.89 1.19
CA GLN A 128 14.70 -8.67 1.59
C GLN A 128 14.61 -7.63 0.47
N SER A 129 14.94 -7.98 -0.78
CA SER A 129 14.80 -7.08 -1.94
C SER A 129 13.33 -6.98 -2.37
N ILE A 130 12.62 -5.97 -1.87
CA ILE A 130 11.18 -5.75 -2.09
C ILE A 130 10.86 -4.35 -2.66
N TYR A 131 11.85 -3.63 -3.19
CA TYR A 131 11.68 -2.28 -3.73
C TYR A 131 11.90 -2.17 -5.25
N ALA A 132 11.69 -3.26 -6.01
CA ALA A 132 11.78 -3.22 -7.48
C ALA A 132 10.79 -2.20 -8.10
N PHE A 133 9.65 -1.96 -7.46
CA PHE A 133 8.72 -0.92 -7.88
C PHE A 133 9.29 0.51 -7.78
N ARG A 134 10.35 0.74 -6.96
CA ARG A 134 11.12 1.99 -6.86
C ARG A 134 12.36 1.99 -7.75
N GLY A 135 12.61 0.91 -8.49
CA GLY A 135 13.77 0.77 -9.38
C GLY A 135 14.96 0.04 -8.77
N ALA A 136 14.83 -0.55 -7.57
CA ALA A 136 15.85 -1.45 -7.03
C ALA A 136 16.05 -2.65 -7.95
N ASP A 137 17.29 -3.12 -8.04
CA ASP A 137 17.67 -4.27 -8.85
C ASP A 137 18.48 -5.26 -8.02
N VAL A 138 17.83 -6.35 -7.59
CA VAL A 138 18.47 -7.39 -6.78
C VAL A 138 19.69 -8.01 -7.47
N ARG A 139 19.77 -7.96 -8.80
CA ARG A 139 20.92 -8.44 -9.56
C ARG A 139 22.22 -7.70 -9.22
N ASN A 140 22.13 -6.48 -8.64
CA ASN A 140 23.31 -5.74 -8.22
C ASN A 140 24.10 -6.47 -7.13
N ILE A 141 23.41 -7.05 -6.13
CA ILE A 141 24.10 -7.82 -5.06
C ILE A 141 24.63 -9.16 -5.60
N HIS A 142 23.90 -9.83 -6.51
CA HIS A 142 24.34 -11.08 -7.10
C HIS A 142 25.56 -10.91 -8.02
N ARG A 143 25.66 -9.79 -8.74
CA ARG A 143 26.79 -9.44 -9.62
C ARG A 143 28.00 -8.87 -8.88
N PHE A 144 27.86 -8.55 -7.60
CA PHE A 144 28.94 -7.96 -6.82
C PHE A 144 30.24 -8.79 -6.85
N PRO A 145 30.23 -10.15 -6.68
CA PRO A 145 31.44 -10.96 -6.77
C PRO A 145 32.09 -10.98 -8.16
N GLU A 146 31.29 -10.80 -9.23
CA GLU A 146 31.81 -10.72 -10.60
C GLU A 146 32.56 -9.41 -10.84
N GLN A 147 32.08 -8.32 -10.21
CA GLN A 147 32.67 -6.99 -10.34
C GLN A 147 33.87 -6.77 -9.44
N TYR A 148 33.92 -7.48 -8.31
CA TYR A 148 35.02 -7.52 -7.37
C TYR A 148 35.49 -8.96 -7.17
N PRO A 149 36.30 -9.51 -8.12
CA PRO A 149 36.67 -10.94 -8.09
C PRO A 149 37.48 -11.37 -6.86
N THR A 150 38.04 -10.42 -6.13
CA THR A 150 38.79 -10.66 -4.88
C THR A 150 37.90 -10.55 -3.63
N ALA A 151 36.60 -10.24 -3.80
CA ALA A 151 35.67 -10.12 -2.68
C ALA A 151 35.49 -11.46 -1.94
N THR A 152 35.49 -11.39 -0.62
CA THR A 152 35.14 -12.53 0.24
C THR A 152 33.68 -12.42 0.65
N ILE A 153 32.90 -13.48 0.42
CA ILE A 153 31.51 -13.54 0.85
C ILE A 153 31.47 -14.12 2.26
N ILE A 154 30.88 -13.36 3.19
CA ILE A 154 30.65 -13.79 4.58
C ILE A 154 29.14 -13.89 4.78
N ARG A 155 28.65 -15.04 5.22
CA ARG A 155 27.25 -15.28 5.51
C ARG A 155 26.98 -15.05 6.98
N LEU A 156 25.96 -14.23 7.28
CA LEU A 156 25.48 -13.97 8.64
C LEU A 156 24.18 -14.75 8.81
N GLU A 157 24.26 -15.93 9.42
CA GLU A 157 23.13 -16.87 9.57
C GLU A 157 22.56 -16.87 10.99
N GLU A 158 23.32 -16.35 11.96
CA GLU A 158 22.85 -16.21 13.34
C GLU A 158 21.85 -15.06 13.47
N ASN A 159 20.65 -15.39 13.95
CA ASN A 159 19.56 -14.45 14.15
C ASN A 159 19.31 -14.23 15.65
N TYR A 160 19.35 -12.96 16.07
CA TYR A 160 19.19 -12.52 17.47
C TYR A 160 17.77 -12.01 17.75
N ARG A 161 16.92 -11.88 16.72
CA ARG A 161 15.57 -11.33 16.81
C ARG A 161 14.55 -12.41 17.15
N SER A 162 14.45 -13.44 16.32
CA SER A 162 13.35 -14.40 16.30
C SER A 162 13.73 -15.71 16.99
N ILE A 163 12.75 -16.39 17.57
CA ILE A 163 12.86 -17.76 18.03
C ILE A 163 12.98 -18.72 16.83
N GLN A 164 13.53 -19.95 17.04
CA GLN A 164 13.78 -20.89 15.96
C GLN A 164 12.54 -21.29 15.16
N PRO A 165 11.36 -21.57 15.76
CA PRO A 165 10.17 -21.95 14.99
C PRO A 165 9.73 -20.90 13.94
N ILE A 166 9.96 -19.61 14.20
CA ILE A 166 9.68 -18.54 13.23
C ILE A 166 10.69 -18.59 12.08
N LEU A 167 11.97 -18.84 12.38
CA LEU A 167 13.00 -18.95 11.36
C LEU A 167 12.83 -20.20 10.50
N ASP A 168 12.29 -21.30 11.05
CA ASP A 168 11.97 -22.51 10.29
C ASP A 168 10.92 -22.22 9.21
N VAL A 169 9.91 -21.39 9.51
CA VAL A 169 8.95 -20.90 8.50
C VAL A 169 9.66 -20.02 7.46
N ALA A 170 10.53 -19.11 7.89
CA ALA A 170 11.26 -18.24 6.98
C ALA A 170 12.18 -19.02 6.03
N ASN A 171 12.92 -20.01 6.56
CA ASN A 171 13.78 -20.91 5.79
C ASN A 171 12.96 -21.76 4.79
N ALA A 172 11.81 -22.29 5.22
CA ALA A 172 10.93 -23.08 4.35
C ALA A 172 10.35 -22.24 3.19
N VAL A 173 9.98 -20.99 3.43
CA VAL A 173 9.49 -20.05 2.38
C VAL A 173 10.54 -19.82 1.30
N LEU A 174 11.83 -19.85 1.65
CA LEU A 174 12.94 -19.63 0.72
C LEU A 174 13.47 -20.93 0.07
N GLN A 175 13.07 -22.10 0.55
CA GLN A 175 13.65 -23.40 0.12
C GLN A 175 13.67 -23.59 -1.40
N ASP A 176 12.59 -23.15 -2.09
CA ASP A 176 12.45 -23.29 -3.55
C ASP A 176 12.67 -21.97 -4.30
N ALA A 177 13.31 -20.97 -3.66
CA ALA A 177 13.54 -19.68 -4.27
C ALA A 177 14.70 -19.77 -5.29
N PRO A 178 14.47 -19.45 -6.57
CA PRO A 178 15.54 -19.42 -7.56
C PRO A 178 16.47 -18.23 -7.34
N PHE A 179 17.74 -18.39 -7.68
CA PHE A 179 18.72 -17.29 -7.74
C PHE A 179 18.92 -16.53 -6.43
N MET A 180 18.89 -17.20 -5.28
CA MET A 180 19.24 -16.61 -3.99
C MET A 180 20.58 -17.13 -3.48
N PHE A 181 21.25 -16.34 -2.64
CA PHE A 181 22.38 -16.84 -1.86
C PHE A 181 21.87 -17.91 -0.90
N ASP A 182 22.52 -19.07 -0.94
CA ASP A 182 22.23 -20.17 -0.02
C ASP A 182 22.53 -19.73 1.43
N LYS A 183 21.52 -19.77 2.29
CA LYS A 183 21.60 -19.41 3.72
C LYS A 183 20.55 -20.13 4.52
N GLU A 184 20.87 -20.41 5.77
CA GLU A 184 19.97 -21.03 6.74
C GLU A 184 19.98 -20.20 8.02
N LEU A 185 18.85 -19.54 8.34
CA LEU A 185 18.76 -18.73 9.55
C LEU A 185 18.67 -19.62 10.79
N ARG A 186 19.47 -19.31 11.80
CA ARG A 186 19.52 -20.02 13.08
C ARG A 186 19.37 -19.05 14.24
N SER A 187 18.46 -19.37 15.16
CA SER A 187 18.19 -18.54 16.31
C SER A 187 19.27 -18.70 17.39
N THR A 188 19.68 -17.59 17.97
CA THR A 188 20.45 -17.58 19.22
C THR A 188 19.53 -17.55 20.45
N ARG A 189 18.21 -17.37 20.26
CA ARG A 189 17.21 -17.31 21.34
C ARG A 189 16.61 -18.66 21.70
N GLY A 190 16.84 -19.68 20.88
CA GLY A 190 16.34 -21.04 21.08
C GLY A 190 14.93 -21.29 20.58
N ASP A 191 14.28 -22.29 21.16
CA ASP A 191 12.91 -22.71 20.82
C ASP A 191 11.86 -21.84 21.51
N GLY A 192 10.61 -21.97 21.07
CA GLY A 192 9.43 -21.31 21.61
C GLY A 192 8.15 -21.86 20.97
N GLU A 193 7.07 -21.10 21.07
CA GLU A 193 5.78 -21.49 20.48
C GLU A 193 5.88 -21.50 18.94
N LYS A 194 5.23 -22.50 18.32
CA LYS A 194 5.19 -22.63 16.88
C LYS A 194 4.30 -21.57 16.25
N PRO A 195 4.71 -20.97 15.12
CA PRO A 195 3.80 -20.16 14.32
C PRO A 195 2.51 -20.91 13.97
N MET A 196 1.42 -20.19 13.84
CA MET A 196 0.10 -20.76 13.55
C MET A 196 -0.43 -20.29 12.20
N LEU A 197 -0.91 -21.23 11.38
CA LEU A 197 -1.67 -20.94 10.18
C LEU A 197 -3.16 -21.08 10.48
N ILE A 198 -3.91 -19.99 10.42
CA ILE A 198 -5.31 -19.95 10.81
C ILE A 198 -6.19 -19.75 9.58
N SER A 199 -7.06 -20.73 9.33
CA SER A 199 -8.08 -20.67 8.31
C SER A 199 -9.33 -20.03 8.90
N CYS A 200 -9.74 -18.90 8.34
CA CYS A 200 -10.96 -18.17 8.70
C CYS A 200 -12.02 -18.39 7.64
N THR A 201 -13.29 -18.43 8.00
CA THR A 201 -14.40 -18.55 7.05
C THR A 201 -14.40 -17.35 6.09
N ASP A 202 -14.31 -16.13 6.63
CA ASP A 202 -14.31 -14.89 5.87
C ASP A 202 -13.38 -13.82 6.50
N GLU A 203 -13.35 -12.63 5.90
CA GLU A 203 -12.61 -11.47 6.37
C GLU A 203 -13.03 -11.03 7.78
N ARG A 204 -14.34 -11.11 8.08
CA ARG A 204 -14.87 -10.68 9.38
C ARG A 204 -14.42 -11.61 10.50
N GLN A 205 -14.44 -12.91 10.27
CA GLN A 205 -13.95 -13.89 11.25
C GLN A 205 -12.43 -13.70 11.45
N GLN A 206 -11.68 -13.42 10.38
CA GLN A 206 -10.26 -13.08 10.47
C GLN A 206 -10.02 -11.85 11.36
N SER A 207 -10.76 -10.76 11.13
CA SER A 207 -10.63 -9.52 11.90
C SER A 207 -10.98 -9.71 13.38
N ARG A 208 -12.06 -10.45 13.67
CA ARG A 208 -12.45 -10.80 15.04
C ARG A 208 -11.40 -11.63 15.75
N PHE A 209 -10.88 -12.68 15.10
CA PHE A 209 -9.79 -13.48 15.66
C PHE A 209 -8.58 -12.61 16.04
N VAL A 210 -8.16 -11.71 15.16
CA VAL A 210 -7.02 -10.81 15.43
C VAL A 210 -7.31 -9.91 16.63
N VAL A 211 -8.51 -9.33 16.70
CA VAL A 211 -8.91 -8.44 17.82
C VAL A 211 -8.96 -9.21 19.13
N GLU A 212 -9.61 -10.39 19.16
CA GLU A 212 -9.71 -11.25 20.35
C GLU A 212 -8.32 -11.64 20.84
N ARG A 213 -7.43 -12.05 19.94
CA ARG A 213 -6.06 -12.42 20.31
C ARG A 213 -5.25 -11.25 20.84
N ILE A 214 -5.42 -10.04 20.27
CA ILE A 214 -4.80 -8.81 20.80
C ILE A 214 -5.31 -8.51 22.23
N LEU A 215 -6.60 -8.68 22.48
CA LEU A 215 -7.19 -8.48 23.82
C LEU A 215 -6.62 -9.48 24.85
N GLU A 216 -6.54 -10.77 24.49
CA GLU A 216 -5.92 -11.80 25.34
C GLU A 216 -4.45 -11.50 25.65
N MET A 217 -3.68 -11.08 24.64
CA MET A 217 -2.28 -10.66 24.83
C MET A 217 -2.17 -9.47 25.77
N ARG A 218 -3.04 -8.46 25.60
CA ARG A 218 -3.08 -7.28 26.49
C ARG A 218 -3.44 -7.66 27.93
N GLU A 219 -4.41 -8.55 28.12
CA GLU A 219 -4.79 -9.06 29.44
C GLU A 219 -3.65 -9.87 30.09
N SER A 220 -2.83 -10.54 29.28
CA SER A 220 -1.63 -11.26 29.72
C SER A 220 -0.44 -10.33 30.00
N GLY A 221 -0.61 -9.01 29.78
CA GLY A 221 0.40 -7.99 30.07
C GLY A 221 1.33 -7.66 28.90
N THR A 222 1.03 -8.11 27.68
CA THR A 222 1.80 -7.73 26.49
C THR A 222 1.46 -6.29 26.07
N PRO A 223 2.46 -5.39 25.98
CA PRO A 223 2.24 -4.03 25.52
C PRO A 223 1.72 -4.00 24.08
N LEU A 224 0.75 -3.14 23.77
CA LEU A 224 0.20 -3.00 22.41
C LEU A 224 1.27 -2.59 21.39
N SER A 225 2.28 -1.83 21.80
CA SER A 225 3.43 -1.44 20.97
C SER A 225 4.29 -2.62 20.50
N LYS A 226 4.17 -3.79 21.13
CA LYS A 226 4.85 -5.04 20.72
C LYS A 226 4.04 -5.87 19.73
N ILE A 227 2.88 -5.40 19.30
CA ILE A 227 1.98 -6.12 18.41
C ILE A 227 1.88 -5.39 17.08
N ALA A 228 2.05 -6.14 15.98
CA ALA A 228 1.85 -5.63 14.64
C ALA A 228 0.95 -6.54 13.81
N VAL A 229 0.15 -5.93 12.95
CA VAL A 229 -0.62 -6.62 11.91
C VAL A 229 -0.09 -6.19 10.55
N LEU A 230 0.39 -7.14 9.80
CA LEU A 230 1.01 -6.94 8.49
C LEU A 230 0.09 -7.42 7.37
N PHE A 231 0.06 -6.66 6.27
CA PHE A 231 -0.75 -6.96 5.11
C PHE A 231 -0.07 -6.50 3.81
N ARG A 232 -0.45 -7.12 2.70
CA ARG A 232 0.11 -6.82 1.38
C ARG A 232 -0.28 -5.43 0.85
N SER A 233 -1.51 -5.01 1.09
CA SER A 233 -2.08 -3.75 0.59
C SER A 233 -2.97 -3.10 1.64
N GLY A 234 -3.00 -1.77 1.68
CA GLY A 234 -3.66 -1.00 2.73
C GLY A 234 -5.17 -1.25 2.86
N PHE A 235 -5.87 -1.62 1.80
CA PHE A 235 -7.30 -1.91 1.85
C PHE A 235 -7.64 -3.22 2.61
N LEU A 236 -6.68 -4.14 2.72
CA LEU A 236 -6.87 -5.42 3.39
C LEU A 236 -7.00 -5.32 4.92
N SER A 237 -6.73 -4.15 5.49
CA SER A 237 -6.92 -3.89 6.93
C SER A 237 -8.25 -3.22 7.27
N PHE A 238 -9.12 -2.95 6.31
CA PHE A 238 -10.26 -2.07 6.53
C PHE A 238 -11.30 -2.63 7.49
N ASP A 239 -11.67 -3.89 7.33
CA ASP A 239 -12.58 -4.56 8.26
C ASP A 239 -11.95 -4.63 9.66
N LEU A 240 -10.65 -4.92 9.73
CA LEU A 240 -9.90 -4.94 10.99
C LEU A 240 -9.86 -3.55 11.66
N GLU A 241 -9.69 -2.46 10.91
CA GLU A 241 -9.72 -1.11 11.45
C GLU A 241 -11.06 -0.81 12.16
N ILE A 242 -12.17 -1.26 11.57
CA ILE A 242 -13.49 -1.13 12.16
C ILE A 242 -13.62 -1.97 13.43
N GLU A 243 -13.19 -3.23 13.42
CA GLU A 243 -13.29 -4.12 14.58
C GLU A 243 -12.36 -3.65 15.73
N LEU A 244 -11.16 -3.14 15.45
CA LEU A 244 -10.29 -2.50 16.44
C LEU A 244 -10.94 -1.26 17.06
N GLY A 245 -11.62 -0.43 16.23
CA GLY A 245 -12.38 0.73 16.69
C GLY A 245 -13.49 0.34 17.65
N LYS A 246 -14.30 -0.67 17.30
CA LYS A 246 -15.37 -1.21 18.17
C LYS A 246 -14.83 -1.71 19.50
N ALA A 247 -13.67 -2.37 19.49
CA ALA A 247 -13.00 -2.88 20.69
C ALA A 247 -12.24 -1.83 21.50
N ASN A 248 -12.24 -0.54 21.07
CA ASN A 248 -11.45 0.55 21.66
C ASN A 248 -9.96 0.20 21.77
N ILE A 249 -9.39 -0.47 20.78
CA ILE A 249 -7.97 -0.76 20.70
C ILE A 249 -7.29 0.33 19.86
N PRO A 250 -6.42 1.16 20.44
CA PRO A 250 -5.72 2.18 19.68
C PRO A 250 -4.74 1.55 18.69
N PHE A 251 -4.67 2.09 17.46
CA PHE A 251 -3.75 1.62 16.44
C PHE A 251 -3.18 2.76 15.61
N LYS A 252 -1.98 2.53 15.03
CA LYS A 252 -1.39 3.41 14.01
C LYS A 252 -1.16 2.63 12.72
N LYS A 253 -1.47 3.25 11.57
CA LYS A 253 -1.32 2.62 10.27
C LYS A 253 -0.16 3.23 9.48
N PHE A 254 0.73 2.36 8.98
CA PHE A 254 1.87 2.71 8.15
C PHE A 254 1.73 2.11 6.74
N GLY A 255 2.17 2.85 5.72
CA GLY A 255 2.13 2.37 4.34
C GLY A 255 0.78 2.54 3.64
N GLY A 256 0.04 3.57 3.98
CA GLY A 256 -1.22 3.97 3.33
C GLY A 256 -1.97 4.96 4.19
N LEU A 257 -2.91 5.67 3.58
CA LEU A 257 -3.90 6.44 4.33
C LEU A 257 -4.82 5.46 5.08
N ARG A 258 -5.35 5.89 6.23
CA ARG A 258 -6.48 5.18 6.84
C ARG A 258 -7.60 5.08 5.83
N PHE A 259 -8.38 4.01 5.92
CA PHE A 259 -9.45 3.77 4.97
C PHE A 259 -10.37 4.98 4.82
N ALA A 260 -10.91 5.44 5.94
CA ALA A 260 -11.82 6.58 5.97
C ALA A 260 -11.18 7.92 5.52
N GLU A 261 -9.84 8.01 5.48
CA GLU A 261 -9.10 9.22 5.11
C GLU A 261 -8.81 9.32 3.61
N ALA A 262 -8.85 8.21 2.88
CA ALA A 262 -8.62 8.20 1.44
C ALA A 262 -9.67 9.06 0.71
N ALA A 263 -9.22 9.92 -0.22
CA ALA A 263 -10.07 10.91 -0.87
C ALA A 263 -11.30 10.29 -1.55
N HIS A 264 -11.10 9.19 -2.29
CA HIS A 264 -12.18 8.48 -2.99
C HIS A 264 -13.14 7.76 -2.03
N ILE A 265 -12.67 7.33 -0.86
CA ILE A 265 -13.52 6.77 0.20
C ILE A 265 -14.32 7.88 0.88
N LYS A 266 -13.70 9.01 1.20
CA LYS A 266 -14.41 10.21 1.70
C LYS A 266 -15.50 10.66 0.75
N ASP A 267 -15.31 10.51 -0.56
CA ASP A 267 -16.32 10.85 -1.56
C ASP A 267 -17.53 9.90 -1.46
N VAL A 268 -17.31 8.59 -1.39
CA VAL A 268 -18.40 7.60 -1.25
C VAL A 268 -19.09 7.74 0.10
N LEU A 269 -18.35 7.97 1.19
CA LEU A 269 -18.93 8.24 2.51
C LEU A 269 -19.77 9.53 2.51
N ALA A 270 -19.33 10.57 1.79
CA ALA A 270 -20.12 11.79 1.63
C ALA A 270 -21.44 11.51 0.91
N LEU A 271 -21.42 10.70 -0.16
CA LEU A 271 -22.64 10.28 -0.86
C LEU A 271 -23.58 9.49 0.07
N LEU A 272 -23.07 8.55 0.85
CA LEU A 272 -23.86 7.79 1.84
C LEU A 272 -24.46 8.70 2.91
N ARG A 273 -23.67 9.65 3.46
CA ARG A 273 -24.17 10.65 4.43
C ARG A 273 -25.33 11.46 3.89
N LEU A 274 -25.29 11.85 2.62
CA LEU A 274 -26.37 12.60 1.97
C LEU A 274 -27.67 11.81 1.88
N THR A 275 -27.64 10.48 1.82
CA THR A 275 -28.87 9.66 1.86
C THR A 275 -29.50 9.57 3.25
N VAL A 276 -28.70 9.80 4.31
CA VAL A 276 -29.17 9.79 5.71
C VAL A 276 -29.50 11.20 6.18
N ASN A 277 -28.66 12.16 5.84
CA ASN A 277 -28.85 13.58 6.14
C ASN A 277 -28.73 14.44 4.86
N PRO A 278 -29.85 14.68 4.15
CA PRO A 278 -29.83 15.50 2.94
C PRO A 278 -29.45 16.98 3.18
N ARG A 279 -29.26 17.43 4.42
CA ARG A 279 -28.84 18.78 4.77
C ARG A 279 -27.36 18.90 5.14
N ASP A 280 -26.57 17.83 4.99
CA ASP A 280 -25.12 17.87 5.23
C ASP A 280 -24.40 18.74 4.19
N ALA A 281 -24.21 20.00 4.54
CA ALA A 281 -23.56 20.99 3.67
C ALA A 281 -22.10 20.63 3.30
N VAL A 282 -21.37 19.96 4.20
CA VAL A 282 -19.97 19.55 3.97
C VAL A 282 -19.92 18.48 2.89
N SER A 283 -20.75 17.45 3.00
CA SER A 283 -20.86 16.39 2.01
C SER A 283 -21.33 16.92 0.65
N TRP A 284 -22.32 17.79 0.61
CA TRP A 284 -22.75 18.46 -0.63
C TRP A 284 -21.62 19.27 -1.26
N TYR A 285 -20.94 20.13 -0.50
CA TYR A 285 -19.85 20.95 -1.03
C TYR A 285 -18.76 20.12 -1.64
N ARG A 286 -18.39 19.03 -0.97
CA ARG A 286 -17.39 18.06 -1.44
C ARG A 286 -17.80 17.45 -2.77
N MET A 287 -19.01 16.91 -2.86
CA MET A 287 -19.47 16.20 -4.05
C MET A 287 -19.73 17.13 -5.23
N ILE A 288 -20.23 18.34 -4.98
CA ILE A 288 -20.48 19.33 -6.03
C ILE A 288 -19.16 19.85 -6.61
N LEU A 289 -18.11 20.03 -5.81
CA LEU A 289 -16.78 20.38 -6.32
C LEU A 289 -16.13 19.27 -7.17
N ALA A 290 -16.55 18.03 -6.98
CA ALA A 290 -16.09 16.90 -7.79
C ALA A 290 -16.67 16.87 -9.20
N LEU A 291 -17.71 17.67 -9.47
CA LEU A 291 -18.43 17.70 -10.75
C LEU A 291 -17.70 18.49 -11.83
N GLU A 292 -17.88 18.06 -13.08
CA GLU A 292 -17.30 18.77 -14.23
C GLU A 292 -17.94 20.13 -14.43
N GLY A 293 -17.10 21.16 -14.59
CA GLY A 293 -17.54 22.53 -14.86
C GLY A 293 -18.05 23.29 -13.64
N VAL A 294 -17.90 22.75 -12.43
CA VAL A 294 -18.30 23.39 -11.18
C VAL A 294 -17.08 23.91 -10.42
N GLY A 295 -17.02 25.22 -10.20
CA GLY A 295 -16.02 25.87 -9.35
C GLY A 295 -16.55 26.19 -7.96
N GLN A 296 -15.67 26.66 -7.08
CA GLN A 296 -16.00 26.99 -5.68
C GLN A 296 -17.21 27.93 -5.52
N LYS A 297 -17.32 28.96 -6.35
CA LYS A 297 -18.45 29.92 -6.31
C LYS A 297 -19.76 29.23 -6.64
N THR A 298 -19.79 28.40 -7.68
CA THR A 298 -20.96 27.65 -8.09
C THR A 298 -21.38 26.64 -7.04
N ALA A 299 -20.37 25.92 -6.46
CA ALA A 299 -20.61 24.97 -5.37
C ALA A 299 -21.27 25.66 -4.15
N ALA A 300 -20.76 26.81 -3.74
CA ALA A 300 -21.34 27.57 -2.62
C ALA A 300 -22.80 27.97 -2.87
N VAL A 301 -23.11 28.46 -4.07
CA VAL A 301 -24.49 28.83 -4.45
C VAL A 301 -25.42 27.62 -4.41
N VAL A 302 -24.99 26.46 -4.92
CA VAL A 302 -25.82 25.26 -4.92
C VAL A 302 -26.06 24.76 -3.49
N VAL A 303 -25.01 24.72 -2.66
CA VAL A 303 -25.13 24.30 -1.25
C VAL A 303 -26.08 25.24 -0.47
N GLU A 304 -25.99 26.54 -0.72
CA GLU A 304 -26.90 27.50 -0.11
C GLU A 304 -28.37 27.30 -0.54
N ALA A 305 -28.58 27.05 -1.83
CA ALA A 305 -29.91 26.71 -2.35
C ALA A 305 -30.49 25.42 -1.75
N ILE A 306 -29.63 24.39 -1.53
CA ILE A 306 -30.03 23.15 -0.87
C ILE A 306 -30.39 23.40 0.60
N ARG A 307 -29.57 24.19 1.30
CA ARG A 307 -29.80 24.53 2.71
C ARG A 307 -31.13 25.27 2.91
N ASP A 308 -31.42 26.20 2.03
CA ASP A 308 -32.58 27.10 2.14
C ASP A 308 -33.86 26.49 1.53
N ALA A 309 -33.77 25.34 0.84
CA ALA A 309 -34.92 24.64 0.28
C ALA A 309 -35.77 23.99 1.38
N GLU A 310 -37.08 24.01 1.19
CA GLU A 310 -38.05 23.29 2.03
C GLU A 310 -37.73 21.79 2.01
N ASP A 311 -37.48 21.22 0.83
CA ASP A 311 -36.93 19.90 0.62
C ASP A 311 -35.52 20.01 0.04
N ALA A 312 -34.53 19.54 0.81
CA ALA A 312 -33.11 19.60 0.45
C ALA A 312 -32.76 18.82 -0.83
N LEU A 313 -33.56 17.82 -1.19
CA LEU A 313 -33.36 17.03 -2.41
C LEU A 313 -34.06 17.67 -3.65
N HIS A 314 -34.87 18.68 -3.47
CA HIS A 314 -35.57 19.44 -4.54
C HIS A 314 -35.25 20.94 -4.50
N PRO A 315 -33.97 21.36 -4.44
CA PRO A 315 -33.61 22.77 -4.38
C PRO A 315 -33.94 23.47 -5.70
N LYS A 316 -34.32 24.72 -5.62
CA LYS A 316 -34.47 25.60 -6.79
C LYS A 316 -33.10 26.20 -7.14
N VAL A 317 -32.36 25.53 -8.05
CA VAL A 317 -31.04 25.99 -8.48
C VAL A 317 -31.10 26.50 -9.92
N SER A 318 -30.67 27.74 -10.12
CA SER A 318 -30.60 28.34 -11.46
C SER A 318 -29.17 28.19 -12.02
N LEU A 319 -28.91 27.08 -12.68
CA LEU A 319 -27.66 26.79 -13.37
C LEU A 319 -27.92 26.52 -14.85
N THR A 320 -26.92 26.68 -15.69
CA THR A 320 -27.01 26.42 -17.13
C THR A 320 -25.84 25.54 -17.61
N GLY A 321 -26.01 24.88 -18.74
CA GLY A 321 -24.97 24.08 -19.40
C GLY A 321 -24.57 22.79 -18.64
N LYS A 322 -23.31 22.38 -18.76
CA LYS A 322 -22.80 21.14 -18.18
C LYS A 322 -22.91 21.09 -16.66
N ALA A 323 -22.65 22.20 -15.97
CA ALA A 323 -22.75 22.28 -14.52
C ALA A 323 -24.16 21.95 -14.02
N ALA A 324 -25.21 22.48 -14.70
CA ALA A 324 -26.60 22.17 -14.36
C ALA A 324 -26.90 20.67 -14.50
N ALA A 325 -26.49 20.06 -15.64
CA ALA A 325 -26.70 18.63 -15.88
C ALA A 325 -26.00 17.76 -14.84
N SER A 326 -24.75 18.09 -14.49
CA SER A 326 -23.98 17.35 -13.49
C SER A 326 -24.60 17.46 -12.08
N VAL A 327 -25.03 18.66 -11.65
CA VAL A 327 -25.68 18.85 -10.35
C VAL A 327 -27.01 18.12 -10.29
N MET A 328 -27.82 18.19 -11.35
CA MET A 328 -29.10 17.47 -11.40
C MET A 328 -28.89 15.96 -11.34
N SER A 329 -27.89 15.41 -12.08
CA SER A 329 -27.55 14.00 -12.01
C SER A 329 -27.18 13.55 -10.58
N LEU A 330 -26.39 14.36 -9.85
CA LEU A 330 -26.06 14.07 -8.46
C LEU A 330 -27.32 14.06 -7.57
N LEU A 331 -28.17 15.08 -7.67
CA LEU A 331 -29.43 15.16 -6.91
C LEU A 331 -30.34 13.97 -7.20
N ASP A 332 -30.48 13.58 -8.48
CA ASP A 332 -31.30 12.44 -8.90
C ASP A 332 -30.75 11.13 -8.32
N THR A 333 -29.42 10.98 -8.31
CA THR A 333 -28.75 9.79 -7.74
C THR A 333 -29.00 9.70 -6.23
N ILE A 334 -28.82 10.79 -5.48
CA ILE A 334 -29.08 10.79 -4.03
C ILE A 334 -30.55 10.51 -3.75
N ARG A 335 -31.49 11.08 -4.51
CA ARG A 335 -32.93 10.78 -4.39
C ARG A 335 -33.21 9.30 -4.59
N THR A 336 -32.70 8.73 -5.67
CA THR A 336 -32.87 7.32 -5.99
C THR A 336 -32.28 6.44 -4.89
N ALA A 337 -31.03 6.71 -4.48
CA ALA A 337 -30.37 5.95 -3.43
C ALA A 337 -31.14 6.02 -2.09
N SER A 338 -31.77 7.16 -1.78
CA SER A 338 -32.55 7.32 -0.55
C SER A 338 -33.84 6.46 -0.51
N THR A 339 -34.31 5.96 -1.66
CA THR A 339 -35.48 5.07 -1.71
C THR A 339 -35.16 3.62 -1.34
N TYR A 340 -33.90 3.20 -1.43
CA TYR A 340 -33.51 1.84 -1.06
C TYR A 340 -33.50 1.66 0.45
N THR A 341 -33.78 0.42 0.89
CA THR A 341 -33.90 0.12 2.33
C THR A 341 -32.58 -0.36 2.93
N THR A 342 -31.80 -1.11 2.17
CA THR A 342 -30.54 -1.69 2.65
C THR A 342 -29.32 -0.79 2.37
N ALA A 343 -28.31 -0.88 3.21
CA ALA A 343 -27.05 -0.16 3.01
C ALA A 343 -26.34 -0.61 1.71
N GLY A 344 -26.42 -1.91 1.39
CA GLY A 344 -25.83 -2.49 0.18
C GLY A 344 -26.43 -1.92 -1.10
N GLU A 345 -27.77 -1.88 -1.24
CA GLU A 345 -28.43 -1.32 -2.43
C GLU A 345 -28.12 0.18 -2.61
N ARG A 346 -28.07 0.92 -1.51
CA ARG A 346 -27.71 2.35 -1.52
C ARG A 346 -26.30 2.56 -2.05
N VAL A 347 -25.32 1.85 -1.48
CA VAL A 347 -23.91 2.03 -1.88
C VAL A 347 -23.68 1.58 -3.32
N ASP A 348 -24.30 0.50 -3.77
CA ASP A 348 -24.20 0.03 -5.17
C ASP A 348 -24.68 1.09 -6.17
N ASN A 349 -25.82 1.73 -5.91
CA ASN A 349 -26.35 2.81 -6.75
C ASN A 349 -25.41 4.03 -6.77
N LEU A 350 -24.91 4.44 -5.59
CA LEU A 350 -24.04 5.59 -5.45
C LEU A 350 -22.68 5.40 -6.13
N VAL A 351 -22.06 4.22 -5.99
CA VAL A 351 -20.75 3.94 -6.59
C VAL A 351 -20.84 3.76 -8.10
N ALA A 352 -21.95 3.24 -8.62
CA ALA A 352 -22.19 3.21 -10.07
C ALA A 352 -22.15 4.61 -10.70
N TRP A 353 -22.76 5.59 -10.04
CA TRP A 353 -22.69 7.00 -10.44
C TRP A 353 -21.31 7.61 -10.21
N TYR A 354 -20.63 7.25 -9.11
CA TYR A 354 -19.32 7.79 -8.74
C TYR A 354 -18.19 7.33 -9.65
N LYS A 355 -18.29 6.15 -10.26
CA LYS A 355 -17.22 5.54 -11.07
C LYS A 355 -16.62 6.48 -12.13
N PRO A 356 -17.41 7.11 -13.02
CA PRO A 356 -16.87 8.04 -14.02
C PRO A 356 -16.28 9.31 -13.39
N VAL A 357 -16.73 9.71 -12.18
CA VAL A 357 -16.15 10.83 -11.42
C VAL A 357 -14.75 10.44 -10.92
N CYS A 358 -14.61 9.28 -10.32
CA CYS A 358 -13.34 8.73 -9.84
C CYS A 358 -12.32 8.58 -10.98
N GLU A 359 -12.74 8.01 -12.12
CA GLU A 359 -11.90 7.84 -13.31
C GLU A 359 -11.40 9.17 -13.88
N ARG A 360 -12.19 10.23 -13.77
CA ARG A 360 -11.80 11.57 -14.22
C ARG A 360 -10.85 12.27 -13.25
N GLN A 361 -11.00 12.07 -11.95
CA GLN A 361 -10.24 12.79 -10.93
C GLN A 361 -8.85 12.20 -10.64
N HIS A 362 -8.67 10.90 -10.85
CA HIS A 362 -7.46 10.19 -10.42
C HIS A 362 -6.71 9.56 -11.60
N ASP A 363 -5.38 9.55 -11.53
CA ASP A 363 -4.51 8.92 -12.54
C ASP A 363 -4.37 7.42 -12.34
N ASP A 364 -4.73 6.92 -11.15
CA ASP A 364 -4.71 5.52 -10.73
C ASP A 364 -6.12 4.99 -10.38
N PRO A 365 -7.16 5.20 -11.24
CA PRO A 365 -8.54 4.90 -10.87
C PRO A 365 -8.78 3.42 -10.60
N GLN A 366 -8.09 2.52 -11.31
CA GLN A 366 -8.21 1.08 -11.11
C GLN A 366 -7.76 0.63 -9.72
N ARG A 367 -6.68 1.24 -9.20
CA ARG A 367 -6.18 0.97 -7.84
C ARG A 367 -7.17 1.46 -6.79
N ARG A 368 -7.64 2.71 -6.93
CA ARG A 368 -8.60 3.33 -6.00
C ARG A 368 -9.95 2.64 -6.03
N TRP A 369 -10.32 2.11 -7.18
CA TRP A 369 -11.58 1.40 -7.31
C TRP A 369 -11.65 0.13 -6.46
N LYS A 370 -10.52 -0.56 -6.25
CA LYS A 370 -10.46 -1.70 -5.31
C LYS A 370 -10.81 -1.30 -3.88
N ASP A 371 -10.35 -0.13 -3.45
CA ASP A 371 -10.72 0.39 -2.13
C ASP A 371 -12.22 0.67 -2.05
N VAL A 372 -12.83 1.21 -3.13
CA VAL A 372 -14.29 1.41 -3.22
C VAL A 372 -15.03 0.08 -3.20
N GLU A 373 -14.54 -0.95 -3.89
CA GLU A 373 -15.13 -2.29 -3.87
C GLU A 373 -15.12 -2.90 -2.48
N SER A 374 -14.02 -2.75 -1.75
CA SER A 374 -13.93 -3.17 -0.36
C SER A 374 -14.95 -2.43 0.52
N LEU A 375 -15.12 -1.12 0.33
CA LEU A 375 -16.14 -0.36 1.04
C LEU A 375 -17.55 -0.89 0.77
N VAL A 376 -17.85 -1.19 -0.49
CA VAL A 376 -19.15 -1.75 -0.89
C VAL A 376 -19.39 -3.09 -0.21
N ALA A 377 -18.41 -3.99 -0.21
CA ALA A 377 -18.50 -5.29 0.44
C ALA A 377 -18.74 -5.17 1.95
N ILE A 378 -18.03 -4.26 2.62
CA ILE A 378 -18.22 -4.00 4.06
C ILE A 378 -19.62 -3.39 4.31
N CYS A 379 -19.99 -2.35 3.55
CA CYS A 379 -21.28 -1.67 3.71
C CYS A 379 -22.48 -2.60 3.52
N ALA A 380 -22.38 -3.55 2.58
CA ALA A 380 -23.45 -4.52 2.30
C ALA A 380 -23.76 -5.48 3.45
N ARG A 381 -22.86 -5.60 4.43
CA ARG A 381 -23.04 -6.44 5.63
C ARG A 381 -23.87 -5.77 6.73
N TYR A 382 -24.12 -4.44 6.60
CA TYR A 382 -24.86 -3.67 7.59
C TYR A 382 -26.35 -3.62 7.27
N GLY A 383 -27.16 -3.75 8.31
CA GLY A 383 -28.61 -3.65 8.21
C GLY A 383 -29.09 -2.24 7.81
N SER A 384 -28.34 -1.22 8.20
CA SER A 384 -28.66 0.17 7.88
C SER A 384 -27.43 1.02 7.54
N THR A 385 -27.61 2.02 6.67
CA THR A 385 -26.55 2.99 6.35
C THR A 385 -26.13 3.82 7.57
N SER A 386 -27.05 4.10 8.49
CA SER A 386 -26.74 4.87 9.70
C SER A 386 -25.84 4.08 10.66
N GLU A 387 -26.07 2.80 10.83
CA GLU A 387 -25.23 1.91 11.62
C GLU A 387 -23.81 1.85 11.03
N PHE A 388 -23.69 1.60 9.73
CA PHE A 388 -22.40 1.63 9.04
C PHE A 388 -21.64 2.95 9.19
N LEU A 389 -22.33 4.10 9.01
CA LEU A 389 -21.72 5.42 9.16
C LEU A 389 -21.31 5.73 10.61
N THR A 390 -22.03 5.16 11.58
CA THR A 390 -21.68 5.28 13.00
C THR A 390 -20.42 4.49 13.31
N ASP A 391 -20.36 3.24 12.88
CA ASP A 391 -19.21 2.37 13.13
C ASP A 391 -17.93 2.90 12.49
N ILE A 392 -18.01 3.38 11.24
CA ILE A 392 -16.83 3.95 10.55
C ILE A 392 -16.41 5.31 11.13
N ALA A 393 -17.31 5.99 11.85
CA ALA A 393 -17.00 7.24 12.55
C ALA A 393 -16.43 7.03 13.96
N LEU A 394 -16.53 5.82 14.52
CA LEU A 394 -15.90 5.42 15.77
C LEU A 394 -14.40 5.20 15.53
N ASP A 395 -13.71 6.26 15.18
CA ASP A 395 -12.26 6.26 15.02
C ASP A 395 -11.62 6.35 16.42
N PRO A 396 -10.77 5.39 16.84
CA PRO A 396 -10.07 5.52 18.12
C PRO A 396 -9.23 6.79 18.11
N PRO A 397 -9.00 7.42 19.29
CA PRO A 397 -8.26 8.67 19.37
C PRO A 397 -6.91 8.54 18.67
N THR A 398 -6.69 9.39 17.70
CA THR A 398 -5.52 9.35 16.84
C THR A 398 -4.61 10.50 17.10
N THR A 399 -3.38 10.19 17.41
CA THR A 399 -2.26 11.08 17.15
C THR A 399 -1.87 10.95 15.67
N SER A 400 -1.89 12.04 14.92
CA SER A 400 -1.34 12.09 13.57
C SER A 400 0.16 11.80 13.62
N ILE A 401 0.73 11.26 12.51
CA ILE A 401 2.18 10.98 12.42
C ILE A 401 3.03 12.24 12.67
N GLU A 402 2.45 13.43 12.44
CA GLU A 402 3.09 14.74 12.67
C GLU A 402 3.11 15.15 14.16
N ASP A 403 2.30 14.52 15.02
CA ASP A 403 2.18 14.82 16.45
C ASP A 403 2.96 13.83 17.34
N ILE A 404 3.78 12.95 16.74
CA ILE A 404 4.56 11.99 17.53
C ILE A 404 5.85 12.66 18.00
N ASP A 405 5.89 12.99 19.27
CA ASP A 405 7.14 13.12 19.98
C ASP A 405 7.79 11.71 20.04
N PRO A 406 9.00 11.51 19.48
CA PRO A 406 9.68 10.21 19.54
C PRO A 406 9.89 9.70 20.97
N ASP A 407 9.76 10.57 21.96
CA ASP A 407 9.93 10.31 23.39
C ASP A 407 8.59 10.12 24.14
N ASP A 408 7.43 10.20 23.46
CA ASP A 408 6.11 9.96 24.09
C ASP A 408 5.83 8.46 24.22
N HIS A 409 6.38 7.86 25.25
CA HIS A 409 6.18 6.45 25.64
C HIS A 409 4.81 6.17 26.30
N GLU A 410 3.93 7.16 26.45
CA GLU A 410 2.66 7.01 27.19
C GLU A 410 1.49 6.49 26.35
N GLN A 411 1.56 6.47 25.03
CA GLN A 411 0.48 5.93 24.18
C GLN A 411 0.84 4.59 23.56
N GLU A 412 0.39 3.52 24.17
CA GLU A 412 0.47 2.18 23.59
C GLU A 412 -0.56 2.00 22.46
N PHE A 413 -0.11 1.55 21.28
CA PHE A 413 -0.96 1.27 20.14
C PHE A 413 -0.47 0.06 19.36
N VAL A 414 -1.40 -0.64 18.70
CA VAL A 414 -1.09 -1.71 17.75
C VAL A 414 -0.61 -1.10 16.43
N THR A 415 0.44 -1.68 15.83
CA THR A 415 0.91 -1.25 14.52
C THR A 415 0.19 -1.99 13.41
N LEU A 416 -0.53 -1.28 12.55
CA LEU A 416 -1.03 -1.78 11.26
C LEU A 416 -0.07 -1.34 10.16
N SER A 417 0.49 -2.28 9.38
CA SER A 417 1.48 -1.89 8.38
C SER A 417 1.41 -2.74 7.11
N THR A 418 1.65 -2.09 5.97
CA THR A 418 2.00 -2.87 4.79
C THR A 418 3.35 -3.57 5.00
N ILE A 419 3.53 -4.76 4.44
CA ILE A 419 4.79 -5.51 4.54
C ILE A 419 5.97 -4.65 4.07
N HIS A 420 5.79 -3.83 3.02
CA HIS A 420 6.83 -2.93 2.53
C HIS A 420 7.27 -1.88 3.56
N SER A 421 6.32 -1.33 4.30
CA SER A 421 6.61 -0.31 5.33
C SER A 421 7.13 -0.92 6.63
N ALA A 422 6.93 -2.21 6.82
CA ALA A 422 7.42 -2.97 7.96
C ALA A 422 8.90 -3.40 7.82
N LYS A 423 9.50 -3.27 6.62
CA LYS A 423 10.91 -3.59 6.42
C LYS A 423 11.79 -2.73 7.34
N GLY A 424 12.75 -3.36 8.00
CA GLY A 424 13.63 -2.71 8.99
C GLY A 424 13.05 -2.63 10.41
N LEU A 425 11.75 -2.87 10.60
CA LEU A 425 11.10 -2.87 11.90
C LEU A 425 10.99 -4.30 12.48
N GLU A 426 10.60 -4.41 13.75
CA GLU A 426 10.40 -5.69 14.44
C GLU A 426 9.41 -5.55 15.59
N TRP A 427 8.68 -6.64 15.88
CA TRP A 427 7.71 -6.70 16.98
C TRP A 427 7.76 -8.06 17.67
N GLY A 428 7.33 -8.11 18.93
CA GLY A 428 7.18 -9.38 19.66
C GLY A 428 6.20 -10.29 18.95
N ASN A 429 5.01 -9.77 18.66
CA ASN A 429 3.89 -10.53 18.13
C ASN A 429 3.46 -9.97 16.75
N VAL A 430 3.42 -10.80 15.75
CA VAL A 430 3.07 -10.40 14.38
C VAL A 430 1.91 -11.24 13.85
N PHE A 431 0.90 -10.55 13.33
CA PHE A 431 -0.17 -11.12 12.53
C PHE A 431 0.08 -10.81 11.06
N LEU A 432 0.17 -11.84 10.21
CA LEU A 432 0.17 -11.70 8.75
C LEU A 432 -1.24 -12.05 8.27
N ILE A 433 -2.03 -11.05 7.92
CA ILE A 433 -3.41 -11.25 7.45
C ILE A 433 -3.49 -11.34 5.93
N TRP A 434 -4.54 -11.99 5.43
CA TRP A 434 -4.78 -12.16 3.99
C TRP A 434 -3.64 -12.91 3.28
N ALA A 435 -3.10 -13.96 3.91
CA ALA A 435 -2.09 -14.80 3.30
C ALA A 435 -2.70 -15.77 2.27
N ASN A 436 -3.49 -15.23 1.33
CA ASN A 436 -4.22 -15.97 0.29
C ASN A 436 -3.53 -15.91 -1.05
N GLU A 437 -3.70 -16.96 -1.84
CA GLU A 437 -3.48 -16.93 -3.28
C GLU A 437 -4.35 -15.83 -3.94
N GLY A 438 -3.73 -15.03 -4.83
CA GLY A 438 -4.37 -13.87 -5.45
C GLY A 438 -4.22 -12.55 -4.66
N THR A 439 -3.89 -12.63 -3.36
CA THR A 439 -3.61 -11.48 -2.50
C THR A 439 -2.13 -11.39 -2.14
N LEU A 440 -1.55 -12.48 -1.69
CA LEU A 440 -0.12 -12.66 -1.39
C LEU A 440 0.31 -14.07 -1.84
N PRO A 441 0.73 -14.27 -3.11
CA PRO A 441 1.03 -13.24 -4.13
C PRO A 441 -0.19 -12.49 -4.65
N ALA A 442 0.02 -11.23 -5.02
CA ALA A 442 -1.01 -10.47 -5.72
C ALA A 442 -1.27 -11.07 -7.11
N ALA A 443 -2.54 -11.17 -7.54
CA ALA A 443 -2.92 -11.82 -8.80
C ALA A 443 -2.10 -11.33 -10.02
N ARG A 444 -1.82 -10.01 -10.08
CA ARG A 444 -1.02 -9.40 -11.15
C ARG A 444 0.46 -9.80 -11.16
N SER A 445 0.97 -10.30 -10.02
CA SER A 445 2.38 -10.71 -9.89
C SER A 445 2.62 -12.12 -10.45
N ALA A 446 1.56 -12.87 -10.74
CA ALA A 446 1.63 -14.18 -11.37
C ALA A 446 2.09 -14.14 -12.85
N ASP A 447 2.08 -12.95 -13.48
CA ASP A 447 2.42 -12.78 -14.91
C ASP A 447 3.92 -12.86 -15.19
N SER A 448 4.79 -12.74 -14.19
CA SER A 448 6.24 -12.88 -14.36
C SER A 448 6.90 -13.54 -13.16
N GLU A 449 7.92 -14.37 -13.44
CA GLU A 449 8.70 -15.06 -12.41
C GLU A 449 9.39 -14.05 -11.46
N GLU A 450 9.94 -12.96 -12.00
CA GLU A 450 10.59 -11.91 -11.19
C GLU A 450 9.60 -11.27 -10.20
N SER A 451 8.38 -10.98 -10.65
CA SER A 451 7.33 -10.40 -9.80
C SER A 451 6.86 -11.40 -8.75
N LEU A 452 6.77 -12.68 -9.10
CA LEU A 452 6.38 -13.73 -8.18
C LEU A 452 7.43 -13.92 -7.07
N GLU A 453 8.70 -13.87 -7.43
CA GLU A 453 9.79 -13.95 -6.46
C GLU A 453 9.88 -12.71 -5.55
N GLU A 454 9.50 -11.53 -6.03
CA GLU A 454 9.35 -10.35 -5.16
C GLU A 454 8.24 -10.57 -4.11
N GLU A 455 7.12 -11.19 -4.49
CA GLU A 455 6.03 -11.55 -3.56
C GLU A 455 6.48 -12.63 -2.54
N ARG A 456 7.32 -13.61 -2.92
CA ARG A 456 7.94 -14.56 -2.00
C ARG A 456 8.78 -13.84 -0.94
N ARG A 457 9.60 -12.89 -1.37
CA ARG A 457 10.40 -12.05 -0.46
C ARG A 457 9.54 -11.22 0.48
N LEU A 458 8.36 -10.78 0.04
CA LEU A 458 7.41 -10.10 0.94
C LEU A 458 6.93 -11.03 2.07
N VAL A 459 6.63 -12.31 1.78
CA VAL A 459 6.28 -13.27 2.83
C VAL A 459 7.46 -13.47 3.78
N TYR A 460 8.65 -13.67 3.25
CA TYR A 460 9.86 -13.78 4.07
C TYR A 460 10.10 -12.56 4.97
N VAL A 461 9.97 -11.34 4.40
CA VAL A 461 10.08 -10.12 5.19
C VAL A 461 9.02 -10.08 6.29
N ALA A 462 7.75 -10.40 5.98
CA ALA A 462 6.67 -10.38 6.98
C ALA A 462 6.95 -11.35 8.14
N VAL A 463 7.33 -12.59 7.83
CA VAL A 463 7.65 -13.62 8.82
C VAL A 463 8.81 -13.19 9.71
N THR A 464 9.89 -12.65 9.12
CA THR A 464 11.10 -12.24 9.85
C THR A 464 10.93 -10.93 10.66
N ARG A 465 9.74 -10.33 10.67
CA ARG A 465 9.42 -9.20 11.58
C ARG A 465 9.02 -9.66 12.96
N ALA A 466 8.60 -10.92 13.11
CA ALA A 466 8.18 -11.50 14.38
C ALA A 466 9.40 -11.93 15.22
N ALA A 467 9.35 -11.64 16.51
CA ALA A 467 10.37 -12.06 17.46
C ALA A 467 9.92 -13.27 18.30
N ASP A 468 8.70 -13.24 18.82
CA ASP A 468 8.18 -14.20 19.79
C ASP A 468 7.03 -15.04 19.23
N ASP A 469 5.99 -14.40 18.65
CA ASP A 469 4.81 -15.07 18.12
C ASP A 469 4.49 -14.65 16.68
N LEU A 470 4.06 -15.61 15.86
CA LEU A 470 3.63 -15.37 14.48
C LEU A 470 2.30 -16.08 14.20
N TYR A 471 1.31 -15.29 13.80
CA TYR A 471 0.00 -15.76 13.36
C TYR A 471 -0.18 -15.43 11.87
N ILE A 472 -0.39 -16.45 11.05
CA ILE A 472 -0.65 -16.29 9.62
C ILE A 472 -2.11 -16.64 9.39
N THR A 473 -2.89 -15.70 8.86
CA THR A 473 -4.33 -15.89 8.69
C THR A 473 -4.76 -15.76 7.24
N TYR A 474 -5.77 -16.52 6.83
CA TYR A 474 -6.35 -16.41 5.51
C TYR A 474 -7.86 -16.73 5.52
N PRO A 475 -8.71 -15.92 4.87
CA PRO A 475 -10.11 -16.24 4.65
C PRO A 475 -10.29 -17.30 3.55
N THR A 476 -11.22 -18.25 3.76
CA THR A 476 -11.58 -19.31 2.79
C THR A 476 -12.70 -18.87 1.85
N VAL A 477 -13.51 -17.88 2.23
CA VAL A 477 -14.53 -17.28 1.40
C VAL A 477 -14.16 -15.81 1.16
N ILE A 478 -13.97 -15.46 -0.11
CA ILE A 478 -13.67 -14.09 -0.54
C ILE A 478 -14.86 -13.60 -1.35
N LEU A 479 -15.51 -12.53 -0.89
CA LEU A 479 -16.59 -11.87 -1.63
C LEU A 479 -16.01 -11.06 -2.80
N GLU A 480 -16.28 -11.53 -4.03
CA GLU A 480 -15.99 -10.77 -5.26
C GLU A 480 -17.20 -9.96 -5.74
N ARG A 481 -16.95 -9.05 -6.70
CA ARG A 481 -17.89 -8.03 -7.24
C ARG A 481 -19.27 -8.53 -7.63
N GLU A 482 -19.41 -9.79 -8.04
CA GLU A 482 -20.68 -10.36 -8.50
C GLU A 482 -21.45 -11.08 -7.38
N ARG A 483 -21.09 -10.88 -6.11
CA ARG A 483 -21.60 -11.65 -4.95
C ARG A 483 -21.39 -13.16 -5.11
N THR A 484 -20.36 -13.53 -5.85
CA THR A 484 -19.94 -14.91 -6.02
C THR A 484 -18.86 -15.18 -4.99
N ASP A 485 -19.12 -16.13 -4.11
CA ASP A 485 -18.13 -16.59 -3.14
C ASP A 485 -17.01 -17.32 -3.88
N VAL A 486 -15.79 -16.78 -3.80
CA VAL A 486 -14.61 -17.45 -4.33
C VAL A 486 -13.93 -18.18 -3.18
N LEU A 487 -13.67 -19.47 -3.38
CA LEU A 487 -12.91 -20.25 -2.40
C LEU A 487 -11.46 -19.76 -2.35
N GLY A 488 -11.10 -19.12 -1.26
CA GLY A 488 -9.76 -18.72 -0.93
C GLY A 488 -8.87 -19.93 -0.62
N ARG A 489 -7.62 -19.88 -1.08
CA ARG A 489 -6.58 -20.86 -0.75
C ARG A 489 -5.46 -20.14 -0.02
N PRO A 490 -4.71 -20.82 0.87
CA PRO A 490 -3.52 -20.23 1.45
C PRO A 490 -2.51 -19.87 0.34
N SER A 491 -1.64 -18.94 0.64
CA SER A 491 -0.56 -18.53 -0.26
C SER A 491 0.30 -19.73 -0.66
N ARG A 492 0.61 -19.86 -1.95
CA ARG A 492 1.51 -20.90 -2.47
C ARG A 492 2.91 -20.89 -1.82
N PHE A 493 3.33 -19.77 -1.27
CA PHE A 493 4.61 -19.67 -0.58
C PHE A 493 4.63 -20.38 0.78
N LEU A 494 3.46 -20.79 1.27
CA LEU A 494 3.31 -21.61 2.47
C LEU A 494 3.24 -23.11 2.16
N ASP A 495 3.21 -23.52 0.88
CA ASP A 495 3.13 -24.93 0.49
C ASP A 495 4.36 -25.74 0.95
N ALA A 496 5.54 -25.10 0.97
CA ALA A 496 6.78 -25.70 1.47
C ALA A 496 6.85 -25.77 3.02
N VAL A 497 5.97 -25.04 3.71
CA VAL A 497 5.92 -25.00 5.18
C VAL A 497 5.12 -26.20 5.69
N SER A 498 5.80 -27.19 6.27
CA SER A 498 5.13 -28.37 6.79
C SER A 498 4.23 -28.04 7.99
N ARG A 499 3.20 -28.86 8.20
CA ARG A 499 2.30 -28.72 9.39
C ARG A 499 3.03 -28.95 10.72
N ASP A 500 4.17 -29.62 10.68
CA ASP A 500 5.00 -29.79 11.87
C ASP A 500 5.72 -28.49 12.26
N ILE A 501 6.03 -27.63 11.27
CA ILE A 501 6.64 -26.32 11.49
C ILE A 501 5.55 -25.29 11.83
N CYS A 502 4.45 -25.27 11.06
CA CYS A 502 3.36 -24.32 11.23
C CYS A 502 2.01 -25.07 11.19
N PRO A 503 1.48 -25.51 12.34
CA PRO A 503 0.20 -26.20 12.42
C PRO A 503 -0.94 -25.32 11.92
N THR A 504 -1.90 -25.97 11.23
CA THR A 504 -3.08 -25.30 10.68
C THR A 504 -4.26 -25.48 11.61
N PHE A 505 -4.92 -24.38 11.95
CA PHE A 505 -6.14 -24.35 12.76
C PHE A 505 -7.31 -23.86 11.91
N LEU A 506 -8.45 -24.51 12.05
CA LEU A 506 -9.72 -24.06 11.47
C LEU A 506 -10.49 -23.38 12.60
N LEU A 507 -10.93 -22.15 12.36
CA LEU A 507 -11.85 -21.51 13.30
C LEU A 507 -13.25 -22.01 12.98
N ASP A 508 -13.87 -22.72 13.94
CA ASP A 508 -15.28 -23.11 13.83
C ASP A 508 -16.17 -21.86 13.88
N GLU A 509 -17.27 -21.89 13.14
CA GLU A 509 -18.36 -20.92 13.32
C GLU A 509 -18.92 -21.15 14.75
N GLY A 510 -18.49 -20.31 15.69
CA GLY A 510 -19.12 -20.29 17.02
C GLY A 510 -20.61 -20.12 16.82
N GLU A 511 -21.42 -21.03 17.41
CA GLU A 511 -22.85 -20.90 17.45
C GLU A 511 -23.22 -19.46 17.82
N SER A 512 -23.90 -18.76 16.92
CA SER A 512 -24.45 -17.44 17.20
C SER A 512 -25.37 -17.56 18.40
N GLU A 513 -25.00 -17.02 19.56
CA GLU A 513 -25.89 -16.79 20.70
C GLU A 513 -26.96 -15.72 20.37
N ASP A 514 -27.65 -15.87 19.24
CA ASP A 514 -28.82 -15.09 18.86
C ASP A 514 -30.02 -16.03 18.67
N SER A 515 -30.36 -16.76 19.73
CA SER A 515 -31.67 -17.39 19.85
C SER A 515 -32.05 -17.58 21.33
N ALA A 516 -32.32 -16.46 22.00
CA ALA A 516 -33.17 -16.44 23.19
C ALA A 516 -33.88 -15.09 23.31
#